data_7fd75172da9157bb5e9eff8b5242e086
#
_entry.id   7fd75172da9157bb5e9eff8b5242e086
#
_cell.length_a   1.000
_cell.length_b   1.000
_cell.length_c   1.000
_cell.angle_alpha   90.00
_cell.angle_beta   90.00
_cell.angle_gamma   90.00
#
_symmetry.space_group_name_H-M   'P 1'
#
loop_
_entity.id
_entity.type
_entity.pdbx_description
1 polymer ?
#
loop_
_entity_poly.entity_id
_entity_poly.type
_entity_poly.pdbx_seq_one_letter_code
_entity_poly.pdbx_strand_id
1 'polypeptide(L)'
;MQLTGAQIVIECLKEQGVDTVFGYPGGAILNVYDELYKHQGEIRHVLTSHEQGASHAADGYARSTGKVGVCFATSGPGATNLVTGIATAYMDSVPVVAITCNVTVPLLGKDSFQEIDIAGITMPITKHNFIVKDVTKLADTIRRAFKIAQTGRPGPVLVDIPKDITAAKTEYTSVEPKPIARVTDTICEKDVDTAVSMIKAAKKPYIFVGGGAVISGASEELKEFAGKVNAPVCDTLMGKGAFDGTDDLYTGMLGMHGTKTSNLGVSECDLLIAVGVRFSDRVLGNAKKFASQAKILQFDVDAAEINKNIQVDASVIGDLKEILIRVNEKLDAQSHPEWIGEIMDLKKKYPLTYPKEGLSGPYLMEEIYRATKGDAVIVTEVGQHQMWAAQYYKYKNPRTFLSSGGLGTMGYGLGAAIGAQIGNPDKQVINIAGDGCFRMNMNEIATAAREKLPLIEVIVNNHVLGMVRQWQDLFYEKRYSATVLDDGVDFVKLAEAMGAKGYRVTSQEEFKEAFKEALESEVPVLIDCIINFDDKVWPMVAPGEAISSSFTGEDLAKKQQS
;
A
#
# COMPACT_ATOMS: atom_id res chain seq x y z
N MET A 1 -5.57 -3.37 39.75
CA MET A 1 -5.93 -2.02 40.23
C MET A 1 -7.27 -1.61 39.61
N GLN A 2 -8.03 -0.72 40.26
CA GLN A 2 -9.30 -0.24 39.73
C GLN A 2 -9.05 0.88 38.71
N LEU A 3 -9.40 0.66 37.43
CA LEU A 3 -9.27 1.64 36.37
C LEU A 3 -10.61 1.89 35.68
N THR A 4 -10.78 3.09 35.12
CA THR A 4 -11.88 3.38 34.19
C THR A 4 -11.63 2.73 32.83
N GLY A 5 -12.70 2.52 32.03
CA GLY A 5 -12.53 2.02 30.66
C GLY A 5 -11.60 2.87 29.81
N ALA A 6 -11.64 4.20 29.96
CA ALA A 6 -10.72 5.10 29.25
C ALA A 6 -9.25 4.85 29.64
N GLN A 7 -8.96 4.69 30.93
CA GLN A 7 -7.63 4.31 31.42
C GLN A 7 -7.19 2.96 30.88
N ILE A 8 -8.10 1.97 30.85
CA ILE A 8 -7.81 0.65 30.29
C ILE A 8 -7.45 0.72 28.80
N VAL A 9 -8.13 1.58 28.02
CA VAL A 9 -7.75 1.79 26.60
C VAL A 9 -6.30 2.24 26.50
N ILE A 10 -5.90 3.27 27.25
CA ILE A 10 -4.54 3.81 27.20
C ILE A 10 -3.50 2.77 27.68
N GLU A 11 -3.77 2.11 28.81
CA GLU A 11 -2.86 1.08 29.34
C GLU A 11 -2.71 -0.11 28.36
N CYS A 12 -3.80 -0.56 27.73
CA CYS A 12 -3.71 -1.61 26.70
C CYS A 12 -2.92 -1.17 25.46
N LEU A 13 -3.03 0.10 25.03
CA LEU A 13 -2.21 0.61 23.94
C LEU A 13 -0.71 0.61 24.30
N LYS A 14 -0.38 1.02 25.52
CA LYS A 14 1.00 0.96 26.05
C LYS A 14 1.51 -0.49 26.10
N GLU A 15 0.71 -1.43 26.60
CA GLU A 15 1.03 -2.87 26.56
C GLU A 15 1.39 -3.35 25.15
N GLN A 16 0.65 -2.88 24.13
CA GLN A 16 0.86 -3.27 22.73
C GLN A 16 2.01 -2.52 22.05
N GLY A 17 2.74 -1.67 22.78
CA GLY A 17 3.86 -0.89 22.26
C GLY A 17 3.45 0.22 21.29
N VAL A 18 2.22 0.71 21.42
CA VAL A 18 1.72 1.83 20.61
C VAL A 18 2.34 3.13 21.13
N ASP A 19 3.08 3.81 20.28
CA ASP A 19 3.72 5.09 20.57
C ASP A 19 2.99 6.27 19.90
N THR A 20 2.12 5.98 18.92
CA THR A 20 1.44 6.99 18.12
C THR A 20 0.00 6.57 17.78
N VAL A 21 -0.93 7.51 17.91
CA VAL A 21 -2.33 7.36 17.48
C VAL A 21 -2.75 8.54 16.61
N PHE A 22 -3.56 8.29 15.60
CA PHE A 22 -4.09 9.29 14.68
C PHE A 22 -5.60 9.45 14.92
N GLY A 23 -6.13 10.66 14.91
CA GLY A 23 -7.56 10.77 15.14
C GLY A 23 -8.10 12.18 15.22
N TYR A 24 -9.42 12.25 15.42
CA TYR A 24 -10.16 13.46 15.60
C TYR A 24 -11.13 13.33 16.79
N PRO A 25 -11.12 14.27 17.75
CA PRO A 25 -11.97 14.20 18.95
C PRO A 25 -13.43 14.48 18.64
N GLY A 26 -14.32 13.96 19.51
CA GLY A 26 -15.75 14.24 19.49
C GLY A 26 -16.42 13.76 20.78
N GLY A 27 -17.70 14.06 20.93
CA GLY A 27 -18.43 13.92 22.21
C GLY A 27 -18.41 12.53 22.84
N ALA A 28 -18.48 11.47 22.05
CA ALA A 28 -18.52 10.10 22.57
C ALA A 28 -17.15 9.60 23.06
N ILE A 29 -16.04 10.07 22.45
CA ILE A 29 -14.68 9.61 22.76
C ILE A 29 -13.93 10.49 23.79
N LEU A 30 -14.55 11.55 24.31
CA LEU A 30 -13.88 12.53 25.18
C LEU A 30 -13.20 11.90 26.42
N ASN A 31 -13.78 10.86 27.00
CA ASN A 31 -13.16 10.20 28.17
C ASN A 31 -11.79 9.60 27.82
N VAL A 32 -11.65 9.03 26.62
CA VAL A 32 -10.39 8.48 26.12
C VAL A 32 -9.39 9.60 25.81
N TYR A 33 -9.85 10.72 25.22
CA TYR A 33 -9.00 11.89 24.96
C TYR A 33 -8.55 12.60 26.24
N ASP A 34 -9.39 12.67 27.28
CA ASP A 34 -8.99 13.20 28.59
C ASP A 34 -7.88 12.35 29.23
N GLU A 35 -7.99 11.03 29.11
CA GLU A 35 -6.95 10.13 29.62
C GLU A 35 -5.67 10.21 28.76
N LEU A 36 -5.81 10.27 27.43
CA LEU A 36 -4.69 10.44 26.51
C LEU A 36 -3.90 11.74 26.80
N TYR A 37 -4.59 12.84 27.17
CA TYR A 37 -3.94 14.09 27.57
C TYR A 37 -2.97 13.91 28.76
N LYS A 38 -3.28 13.01 29.71
CA LYS A 38 -2.43 12.71 30.87
C LYS A 38 -1.19 11.92 30.49
N HIS A 39 -1.20 11.27 29.32
CA HIS A 39 -0.14 10.40 28.80
C HIS A 39 0.59 10.93 27.57
N GLN A 40 0.57 12.27 27.34
CA GLN A 40 1.20 12.92 26.17
C GLN A 40 2.70 12.64 26.00
N GLY A 41 3.41 12.29 27.08
CA GLY A 41 4.83 11.89 27.04
C GLY A 41 5.07 10.43 26.66
N GLU A 42 4.03 9.61 26.61
CA GLU A 42 4.11 8.15 26.35
C GLU A 42 3.48 7.78 25.00
N ILE A 43 2.35 8.41 24.65
CA ILE A 43 1.65 8.18 23.38
C ILE A 43 1.47 9.54 22.68
N ARG A 44 2.06 9.68 21.49
CA ARG A 44 1.85 10.84 20.62
C ARG A 44 0.46 10.75 20.00
N HIS A 45 -0.32 11.82 20.10
CA HIS A 45 -1.54 11.96 19.33
C HIS A 45 -1.33 12.92 18.15
N VAL A 46 -1.68 12.47 16.96
CA VAL A 46 -1.66 13.28 15.73
C VAL A 46 -3.10 13.66 15.40
N LEU A 47 -3.42 14.92 15.58
CA LEU A 47 -4.73 15.47 15.23
C LEU A 47 -4.80 15.68 13.72
N THR A 48 -5.57 14.87 13.01
CA THR A 48 -5.82 15.03 11.58
C THR A 48 -6.91 16.08 11.32
N SER A 49 -7.07 16.49 10.07
CA SER A 49 -8.15 17.42 9.69
C SER A 49 -9.46 16.67 9.40
N HIS A 50 -9.38 15.36 9.17
CA HIS A 50 -10.50 14.48 8.86
C HIS A 50 -10.17 13.03 9.30
N GLU A 51 -11.16 12.26 9.74
CA GLU A 51 -10.93 10.88 10.21
C GLU A 51 -10.47 9.95 9.08
N GLN A 52 -10.85 10.21 7.83
CA GLN A 52 -10.30 9.49 6.69
C GLN A 52 -8.78 9.68 6.62
N GLY A 53 -8.29 10.91 6.80
CA GLY A 53 -6.84 11.20 6.92
C GLY A 53 -6.19 10.43 8.06
N ALA A 54 -6.86 10.32 9.21
CA ALA A 54 -6.38 9.54 10.36
C ALA A 54 -6.24 8.05 10.03
N SER A 55 -7.22 7.46 9.37
CA SER A 55 -7.17 6.04 8.98
C SER A 55 -6.09 5.77 7.93
N HIS A 56 -5.89 6.68 6.96
CA HIS A 56 -4.79 6.58 6.00
C HIS A 56 -3.42 6.80 6.65
N ALA A 57 -3.33 7.69 7.65
CA ALA A 57 -2.08 7.88 8.41
C ALA A 57 -1.72 6.63 9.23
N ALA A 58 -2.69 6.00 9.88
CA ALA A 58 -2.50 4.73 10.57
C ALA A 58 -2.05 3.61 9.60
N ASP A 59 -2.63 3.55 8.40
CA ASP A 59 -2.24 2.63 7.34
C ASP A 59 -0.80 2.88 6.87
N GLY A 60 -0.44 4.13 6.53
CA GLY A 60 0.91 4.49 6.09
C GLY A 60 1.98 4.24 7.16
N TYR A 61 1.66 4.53 8.43
CA TYR A 61 2.50 4.19 9.58
C TYR A 61 2.75 2.68 9.65
N ALA A 62 1.69 1.88 9.55
CA ALA A 62 1.80 0.42 9.64
C ALA A 62 2.63 -0.17 8.48
N ARG A 63 2.39 0.27 7.23
CA ARG A 63 3.13 -0.22 6.06
C ARG A 63 4.62 0.10 6.13
N SER A 64 4.95 1.33 6.52
CA SER A 64 6.34 1.81 6.53
C SER A 64 7.16 1.26 7.70
N THR A 65 6.52 1.06 8.87
CA THR A 65 7.21 0.61 10.10
C THR A 65 7.12 -0.89 10.36
N GLY A 66 6.06 -1.55 9.83
CA GLY A 66 5.72 -2.93 10.19
C GLY A 66 5.00 -3.08 11.52
N LYS A 67 4.72 -1.99 12.24
CA LYS A 67 3.91 -1.95 13.47
C LYS A 67 2.42 -1.94 13.16
N VAL A 68 1.57 -2.11 14.18
CA VAL A 68 0.12 -1.89 14.04
C VAL A 68 -0.18 -0.39 14.03
N GLY A 69 -0.91 0.07 13.03
CA GLY A 69 -1.43 1.44 13.00
C GLY A 69 -2.68 1.58 13.85
N VAL A 70 -2.81 2.69 14.58
CA VAL A 70 -3.97 2.92 15.45
C VAL A 70 -4.63 4.25 15.11
N CYS A 71 -5.95 4.23 14.90
CA CYS A 71 -6.73 5.45 14.70
C CYS A 71 -7.94 5.51 15.63
N PHE A 72 -8.30 6.75 16.01
CA PHE A 72 -9.41 7.06 16.89
C PHE A 72 -10.48 7.86 16.17
N ALA A 73 -11.76 7.57 16.44
CA ALA A 73 -12.87 8.39 15.99
C ALA A 73 -14.02 8.40 17.01
N THR A 74 -14.78 9.49 17.02
CA THR A 74 -16.04 9.55 17.74
C THR A 74 -17.15 8.76 17.03
N SER A 75 -18.33 8.70 17.62
CA SER A 75 -19.52 8.07 17.05
C SER A 75 -20.04 8.77 15.77
N GLY A 76 -20.99 8.13 15.11
CA GLY A 76 -21.71 8.67 13.96
C GLY A 76 -20.78 9.03 12.79
N PRO A 77 -20.75 10.31 12.35
CA PRO A 77 -19.95 10.71 11.19
C PRO A 77 -18.46 10.49 11.39
N GLY A 78 -17.92 10.61 12.62
CA GLY A 78 -16.51 10.32 12.89
C GLY A 78 -16.16 8.87 12.58
N ALA A 79 -16.96 7.94 13.05
CA ALA A 79 -16.76 6.51 12.78
C ALA A 79 -16.96 6.17 11.28
N THR A 80 -17.98 6.73 10.63
CA THR A 80 -18.23 6.45 9.19
C THR A 80 -17.13 7.04 8.30
N ASN A 81 -16.49 8.13 8.68
CA ASN A 81 -15.35 8.69 7.95
C ASN A 81 -14.11 7.79 7.93
N LEU A 82 -13.99 6.82 8.83
CA LEU A 82 -12.92 5.82 8.81
C LEU A 82 -13.11 4.73 7.73
N VAL A 83 -14.33 4.54 7.22
CA VAL A 83 -14.71 3.35 6.42
C VAL A 83 -13.83 3.16 5.20
N THR A 84 -13.56 4.21 4.42
CA THR A 84 -12.69 4.14 3.24
C THR A 84 -11.27 3.71 3.62
N GLY A 85 -10.69 4.25 4.70
CA GLY A 85 -9.35 3.86 5.13
C GLY A 85 -9.27 2.44 5.68
N ILE A 86 -10.29 1.99 6.42
CA ILE A 86 -10.41 0.60 6.89
C ILE A 86 -10.50 -0.35 5.69
N ALA A 87 -11.31 -0.02 4.67
CA ALA A 87 -11.42 -0.83 3.45
C ALA A 87 -10.09 -0.88 2.67
N THR A 88 -9.35 0.23 2.62
CA THR A 88 -8.00 0.30 2.02
C THR A 88 -7.04 -0.65 2.73
N ALA A 89 -6.99 -0.59 4.06
CA ALA A 89 -6.17 -1.47 4.87
C ALA A 89 -6.56 -2.96 4.70
N TYR A 90 -7.86 -3.25 4.62
CA TYR A 90 -8.37 -4.61 4.42
C TYR A 90 -7.93 -5.20 3.07
N MET A 91 -8.09 -4.45 2.00
CA MET A 91 -7.76 -4.91 0.64
C MET A 91 -6.26 -5.17 0.45
N ASP A 92 -5.41 -4.46 1.17
CA ASP A 92 -3.94 -4.61 1.08
C ASP A 92 -3.32 -5.33 2.28
N SER A 93 -4.13 -5.91 3.16
CA SER A 93 -3.67 -6.73 4.29
C SER A 93 -2.77 -5.95 5.27
N VAL A 94 -3.21 -4.74 5.66
CA VAL A 94 -2.47 -3.85 6.57
C VAL A 94 -3.04 -3.97 7.99
N PRO A 95 -2.21 -4.22 9.02
CA PRO A 95 -2.67 -4.33 10.39
C PRO A 95 -2.99 -2.94 10.95
N VAL A 96 -4.28 -2.63 11.06
CA VAL A 96 -4.80 -1.39 11.65
C VAL A 96 -5.80 -1.75 12.76
N VAL A 97 -5.72 -1.09 13.90
CA VAL A 97 -6.74 -1.14 14.95
C VAL A 97 -7.44 0.21 15.01
N ALA A 98 -8.70 0.22 14.59
CA ALA A 98 -9.57 1.39 14.66
C ALA A 98 -10.38 1.32 15.96
N ILE A 99 -10.23 2.32 16.82
CA ILE A 99 -11.00 2.46 18.06
C ILE A 99 -12.01 3.58 17.89
N THR A 100 -13.29 3.21 17.91
CA THR A 100 -14.41 4.15 17.89
C THR A 100 -15.10 4.16 19.24
N CYS A 101 -15.73 5.28 19.58
CA CYS A 101 -16.64 5.32 20.71
C CYS A 101 -18.06 5.60 20.23
N ASN A 102 -19.05 5.04 20.92
CA ASN A 102 -20.45 5.14 20.57
C ASN A 102 -21.27 5.81 21.69
N VAL A 103 -22.56 6.03 21.43
CA VAL A 103 -23.53 6.40 22.46
C VAL A 103 -23.54 5.37 23.58
N THR A 104 -24.14 5.69 24.72
CA THR A 104 -24.22 4.76 25.86
C THR A 104 -24.99 3.48 25.49
N VAL A 105 -24.66 2.36 26.14
CA VAL A 105 -25.29 1.06 25.87
C VAL A 105 -26.83 1.10 25.84
N PRO A 106 -27.54 1.82 26.77
CA PRO A 106 -29.01 1.92 26.72
C PRO A 106 -29.56 2.67 25.49
N LEU A 107 -28.74 3.44 24.79
CA LEU A 107 -29.14 4.23 23.61
C LEU A 107 -28.82 3.53 22.29
N LEU A 108 -28.09 2.43 22.28
CA LEU A 108 -27.77 1.68 21.08
C LEU A 108 -29.05 1.12 20.43
N GLY A 109 -29.19 1.27 19.11
CA GLY A 109 -30.36 0.82 18.34
C GLY A 109 -31.62 1.67 18.54
N LYS A 110 -31.47 2.94 18.94
CA LYS A 110 -32.60 3.87 19.22
C LYS A 110 -32.57 5.15 18.40
N ASP A 111 -31.82 5.16 17.30
CA ASP A 111 -31.63 6.35 16.44
C ASP A 111 -31.21 7.59 17.24
N SER A 112 -30.34 7.39 18.23
CA SER A 112 -29.84 8.45 19.09
C SER A 112 -28.92 9.40 18.32
N PHE A 113 -28.74 10.64 18.81
CA PHE A 113 -27.86 11.60 18.16
C PHE A 113 -26.44 11.05 17.99
N GLN A 114 -25.93 11.08 16.76
CA GLN A 114 -24.62 10.54 16.36
C GLN A 114 -24.45 9.03 16.63
N GLU A 115 -25.52 8.26 16.71
CA GLU A 115 -25.45 6.81 16.73
C GLU A 115 -25.29 6.28 15.31
N ILE A 116 -24.50 5.22 15.15
CA ILE A 116 -24.42 4.41 13.93
C ILE A 116 -23.96 2.99 14.29
N ASP A 117 -24.48 1.98 13.60
CA ASP A 117 -23.97 0.61 13.68
C ASP A 117 -22.68 0.47 12.88
N ILE A 118 -21.59 1.00 13.41
CA ILE A 118 -20.28 0.97 12.73
C ILE A 118 -19.75 -0.47 12.61
N ALA A 119 -20.10 -1.36 13.53
CA ALA A 119 -19.72 -2.77 13.45
C ALA A 119 -20.40 -3.44 12.25
N GLY A 120 -21.70 -3.22 12.03
CA GLY A 120 -22.41 -3.69 10.86
C GLY A 120 -21.83 -3.15 9.55
N ILE A 121 -21.54 -1.84 9.50
CA ILE A 121 -20.95 -1.17 8.32
C ILE A 121 -19.56 -1.74 8.00
N THR A 122 -18.72 -2.01 8.99
CA THR A 122 -17.34 -2.44 8.79
C THR A 122 -17.16 -3.95 8.72
N MET A 123 -18.21 -4.74 8.95
CA MET A 123 -18.15 -6.20 8.93
C MET A 123 -17.47 -6.78 7.67
N PRO A 124 -17.80 -6.36 6.44
CA PRO A 124 -17.20 -6.91 5.23
C PRO A 124 -15.77 -6.39 4.92
N ILE A 125 -15.30 -5.39 5.64
CA ILE A 125 -14.01 -4.71 5.39
C ILE A 125 -13.05 -4.80 6.58
N THR A 126 -13.31 -5.67 7.55
CA THR A 126 -12.43 -5.92 8.70
C THR A 126 -12.19 -7.42 8.86
N LYS A 127 -11.06 -7.80 9.45
CA LYS A 127 -10.84 -9.18 9.89
C LYS A 127 -11.78 -9.56 11.03
N HIS A 128 -12.06 -8.60 11.90
CA HIS A 128 -13.02 -8.71 13.00
C HIS A 128 -13.41 -7.32 13.47
N ASN A 129 -14.60 -7.24 14.08
CA ASN A 129 -15.04 -6.05 14.80
C ASN A 129 -15.68 -6.44 16.14
N PHE A 130 -15.66 -5.51 17.08
CA PHE A 130 -16.18 -5.70 18.42
C PHE A 130 -17.04 -4.50 18.83
N ILE A 131 -18.13 -4.75 19.55
CA ILE A 131 -18.84 -3.75 20.35
C ILE A 131 -18.69 -4.17 21.82
N VAL A 132 -18.02 -3.35 22.63
CA VAL A 132 -17.72 -3.66 24.02
C VAL A 132 -18.82 -3.13 24.93
N LYS A 133 -19.75 -3.98 25.37
CA LYS A 133 -20.89 -3.61 26.23
C LYS A 133 -20.65 -3.92 27.73
N ASP A 134 -19.49 -4.43 28.09
CA ASP A 134 -19.10 -4.79 29.46
C ASP A 134 -17.64 -4.38 29.68
N VAL A 135 -17.40 -3.45 30.60
CA VAL A 135 -16.07 -2.92 30.91
C VAL A 135 -15.09 -4.01 31.37
N THR A 136 -15.58 -5.11 31.98
CA THR A 136 -14.74 -6.23 32.42
C THR A 136 -14.11 -6.99 31.24
N LYS A 137 -14.63 -6.83 30.03
CA LYS A 137 -14.14 -7.46 28.80
C LYS A 137 -13.25 -6.54 27.96
N LEU A 138 -13.15 -5.26 28.32
CA LEU A 138 -12.51 -4.25 27.48
C LEU A 138 -11.03 -4.55 27.23
N ALA A 139 -10.24 -4.81 28.27
CA ALA A 139 -8.82 -5.11 28.14
C ALA A 139 -8.55 -6.31 27.23
N ASP A 140 -9.25 -7.42 27.49
CA ASP A 140 -9.11 -8.64 26.68
C ASP A 140 -9.55 -8.43 25.22
N THR A 141 -10.57 -7.60 25.01
CA THR A 141 -11.03 -7.27 23.65
C THR A 141 -9.96 -6.50 22.87
N ILE A 142 -9.34 -5.48 23.48
CA ILE A 142 -8.26 -4.71 22.83
C ILE A 142 -7.06 -5.63 22.52
N ARG A 143 -6.60 -6.41 23.48
CA ARG A 143 -5.50 -7.39 23.28
C ARG A 143 -5.81 -8.36 22.12
N ARG A 144 -7.04 -8.86 22.06
CA ARG A 144 -7.51 -9.73 20.97
C ARG A 144 -7.53 -8.99 19.64
N ALA A 145 -7.94 -7.73 19.60
CA ALA A 145 -7.95 -6.92 18.38
C ALA A 145 -6.55 -6.80 17.78
N PHE A 146 -5.54 -6.49 18.59
CA PHE A 146 -4.14 -6.43 18.14
C PHE A 146 -3.62 -7.78 17.66
N LYS A 147 -3.94 -8.86 18.38
CA LYS A 147 -3.57 -10.21 17.97
C LYS A 147 -4.21 -10.58 16.63
N ILE A 148 -5.50 -10.34 16.45
CA ILE A 148 -6.23 -10.67 15.21
C ILE A 148 -5.67 -9.84 14.03
N ALA A 149 -5.41 -8.55 14.25
CA ALA A 149 -4.87 -7.68 13.19
C ALA A 149 -3.56 -8.20 12.59
N GLN A 150 -2.73 -8.85 13.39
CA GLN A 150 -1.37 -9.29 13.01
C GLN A 150 -1.27 -10.78 12.65
N THR A 151 -2.15 -11.64 13.14
CA THR A 151 -2.02 -13.10 12.96
C THR A 151 -2.38 -13.55 11.55
N GLY A 152 -1.58 -14.44 10.95
CA GLY A 152 -1.77 -14.94 9.61
C GLY A 152 -1.67 -13.83 8.57
N ARG A 153 -2.62 -13.76 7.64
CA ARG A 153 -2.76 -12.60 6.75
C ARG A 153 -3.21 -11.39 7.58
N PRO A 154 -2.41 -10.30 7.68
CA PRO A 154 -2.79 -9.13 8.48
C PRO A 154 -4.02 -8.41 7.94
N GLY A 155 -4.60 -7.54 8.76
CA GLY A 155 -5.72 -6.71 8.32
C GLY A 155 -6.35 -5.91 9.45
N PRO A 156 -7.28 -5.00 9.15
CA PRO A 156 -7.87 -4.10 10.11
C PRO A 156 -8.84 -4.81 11.06
N VAL A 157 -8.90 -4.30 12.29
CA VAL A 157 -9.88 -4.68 13.32
C VAL A 157 -10.48 -3.40 13.90
N LEU A 158 -11.80 -3.40 14.10
CA LEU A 158 -12.51 -2.29 14.74
C LEU A 158 -12.94 -2.67 16.14
N VAL A 159 -12.76 -1.75 17.10
CA VAL A 159 -13.26 -1.86 18.47
C VAL A 159 -14.13 -0.65 18.78
N ASP A 160 -15.44 -0.86 18.88
CA ASP A 160 -16.42 0.19 19.20
C ASP A 160 -16.76 0.14 20.69
N ILE A 161 -16.60 1.25 21.40
CA ILE A 161 -16.70 1.33 22.86
C ILE A 161 -17.77 2.37 23.24
N PRO A 162 -18.94 1.96 23.75
CA PRO A 162 -19.95 2.89 24.27
C PRO A 162 -19.39 3.81 25.35
N LYS A 163 -19.87 5.06 25.39
CA LYS A 163 -19.35 6.12 26.28
C LYS A 163 -19.44 5.76 27.77
N ASP A 164 -20.50 5.10 28.20
CA ASP A 164 -20.67 4.65 29.58
C ASP A 164 -19.66 3.57 29.98
N ILE A 165 -19.23 2.71 29.03
CA ILE A 165 -18.16 1.73 29.23
C ILE A 165 -16.81 2.43 29.43
N THR A 166 -16.52 3.52 28.71
CA THR A 166 -15.28 4.28 28.93
C THR A 166 -15.22 4.95 30.31
N ALA A 167 -16.38 5.24 30.91
CA ALA A 167 -16.49 5.83 32.25
C ALA A 167 -16.55 4.79 33.38
N ALA A 168 -17.04 3.59 33.09
CA ALA A 168 -17.19 2.52 34.09
C ALA A 168 -15.83 2.04 34.61
N LYS A 169 -15.79 1.56 35.87
CA LYS A 169 -14.56 1.05 36.52
C LYS A 169 -14.58 -0.45 36.64
N THR A 170 -13.41 -1.07 36.49
CA THR A 170 -13.21 -2.49 36.73
C THR A 170 -11.79 -2.77 37.22
N GLU A 171 -11.56 -3.98 37.70
CA GLU A 171 -10.20 -4.48 37.97
C GLU A 171 -9.42 -4.62 36.66
N TYR A 172 -8.21 -4.09 36.69
CA TYR A 172 -7.26 -4.19 35.58
C TYR A 172 -5.93 -4.78 36.05
N THR A 173 -5.39 -5.70 35.27
CA THR A 173 -4.05 -6.26 35.43
C THR A 173 -3.32 -6.13 34.10
N SER A 174 -2.14 -5.49 34.11
CA SER A 174 -1.27 -5.41 32.94
C SER A 174 -0.78 -6.81 32.54
N VAL A 175 -0.71 -7.03 31.24
CA VAL A 175 -0.25 -8.29 30.64
C VAL A 175 0.78 -7.98 29.57
N GLU A 176 1.96 -8.56 29.69
CA GLU A 176 2.97 -8.46 28.63
C GLU A 176 2.49 -9.20 27.38
N PRO A 177 2.46 -8.53 26.20
CA PRO A 177 2.02 -9.15 24.96
C PRO A 177 2.96 -10.29 24.56
N LYS A 178 2.40 -11.42 24.17
CA LYS A 178 3.19 -12.48 23.57
C LYS A 178 3.51 -12.12 22.12
N PRO A 179 4.75 -12.36 21.66
CA PRO A 179 5.09 -12.19 20.24
C PRO A 179 4.11 -12.94 19.35
N ILE A 180 3.74 -12.32 18.24
CA ILE A 180 2.91 -12.98 17.23
C ILE A 180 3.73 -14.08 16.57
N ALA A 181 3.30 -15.32 16.76
CA ALA A 181 3.96 -16.47 16.16
C ALA A 181 3.75 -16.46 14.63
N ARG A 182 4.81 -16.78 13.88
CA ARG A 182 4.70 -17.05 12.45
C ARG A 182 3.84 -18.29 12.22
N VAL A 183 3.10 -18.32 11.13
CA VAL A 183 2.27 -19.48 10.75
C VAL A 183 3.19 -20.54 10.12
N THR A 184 3.66 -21.46 10.93
CA THR A 184 4.62 -22.52 10.53
C THR A 184 4.05 -23.93 10.63
N ASP A 185 2.99 -24.11 11.40
CA ASP A 185 2.30 -25.38 11.63
C ASP A 185 1.54 -25.88 10.39
N THR A 186 1.25 -25.01 9.45
CA THR A 186 0.63 -25.34 8.17
C THR A 186 1.65 -25.72 7.08
N ILE A 187 2.95 -25.49 7.31
CA ILE A 187 4.00 -25.81 6.32
C ILE A 187 4.24 -27.32 6.32
N CYS A 188 3.77 -27.99 5.28
CA CYS A 188 3.94 -29.43 5.10
C CYS A 188 5.25 -29.72 4.36
N GLU A 189 6.12 -30.53 4.94
CA GLU A 189 7.41 -30.90 4.33
C GLU A 189 7.26 -31.58 2.96
N LYS A 190 6.19 -32.37 2.77
CA LYS A 190 5.89 -32.98 1.46
C LYS A 190 5.60 -31.93 0.38
N ASP A 191 4.94 -30.81 0.75
CA ASP A 191 4.64 -29.74 -0.19
C ASP A 191 5.92 -28.95 -0.51
N VAL A 192 6.80 -28.74 0.48
CA VAL A 192 8.14 -28.17 0.28
C VAL A 192 8.96 -29.06 -0.68
N ASP A 193 8.98 -30.40 -0.48
CA ASP A 193 9.68 -31.34 -1.36
C ASP A 193 9.11 -31.32 -2.78
N THR A 194 7.78 -31.19 -2.90
CA THR A 194 7.12 -31.04 -4.20
C THR A 194 7.54 -29.74 -4.89
N ALA A 195 7.56 -28.63 -4.15
CA ALA A 195 8.02 -27.34 -4.67
C ALA A 195 9.48 -27.41 -5.17
N VAL A 196 10.38 -27.96 -4.37
CA VAL A 196 11.79 -28.14 -4.74
C VAL A 196 11.92 -29.02 -5.99
N SER A 197 11.14 -30.09 -6.09
CA SER A 197 11.15 -31.00 -7.25
C SER A 197 10.66 -30.29 -8.53
N MET A 198 9.62 -29.44 -8.43
CA MET A 198 9.13 -28.64 -9.55
C MET A 198 10.18 -27.62 -10.02
N ILE A 199 10.84 -26.95 -9.08
CA ILE A 199 11.89 -25.96 -9.37
C ILE A 199 13.07 -26.64 -10.07
N LYS A 200 13.55 -27.78 -9.56
CA LYS A 200 14.66 -28.57 -10.18
C LYS A 200 14.34 -29.09 -11.58
N ALA A 201 13.07 -29.28 -11.90
CA ALA A 201 12.64 -29.77 -13.22
C ALA A 201 12.43 -28.66 -14.26
N ALA A 202 12.31 -27.40 -13.82
CA ALA A 202 12.04 -26.26 -14.69
C ALA A 202 13.25 -25.92 -15.57
N LYS A 203 12.99 -25.50 -16.80
CA LYS A 203 13.99 -25.00 -17.75
C LYS A 203 13.91 -23.51 -17.96
N LYS A 204 12.70 -22.94 -17.78
CA LYS A 204 12.38 -21.54 -17.93
C LYS A 204 11.61 -21.04 -16.69
N PRO A 205 12.18 -21.14 -15.47
CA PRO A 205 11.51 -20.67 -14.27
C PRO A 205 11.39 -19.15 -14.26
N TYR A 206 10.29 -18.61 -13.67
CA TYR A 206 10.06 -17.20 -13.47
C TYR A 206 9.52 -16.94 -12.07
N ILE A 207 10.07 -15.99 -11.35
CA ILE A 207 9.65 -15.65 -9.99
C ILE A 207 8.75 -14.42 -10.05
N PHE A 208 7.55 -14.51 -9.46
CA PHE A 208 6.56 -13.46 -9.40
C PHE A 208 6.27 -13.07 -7.95
N VAL A 209 6.65 -11.86 -7.54
CA VAL A 209 6.69 -11.40 -6.16
C VAL A 209 5.53 -10.48 -5.85
N GLY A 210 4.81 -10.75 -4.76
CA GLY A 210 3.71 -9.92 -4.29
C GLY A 210 3.97 -9.24 -2.94
N GLY A 211 2.95 -8.52 -2.46
CA GLY A 211 2.98 -7.80 -1.17
C GLY A 211 3.24 -8.71 0.04
N GLY A 212 2.91 -10.02 -0.07
CA GLY A 212 3.20 -10.99 0.99
C GLY A 212 4.68 -11.07 1.34
N ALA A 213 5.58 -10.89 0.36
CA ALA A 213 7.02 -10.88 0.59
C ALA A 213 7.48 -9.67 1.43
N VAL A 214 6.88 -8.50 1.18
CA VAL A 214 7.13 -7.29 1.99
C VAL A 214 6.60 -7.47 3.41
N ILE A 215 5.35 -7.96 3.55
CA ILE A 215 4.67 -8.12 4.83
C ILE A 215 5.40 -9.11 5.74
N SER A 216 5.83 -10.25 5.21
CA SER A 216 6.55 -11.29 5.97
C SER A 216 8.00 -10.92 6.32
N GLY A 217 8.55 -9.86 5.70
CA GLY A 217 9.95 -9.47 5.85
C GLY A 217 10.92 -10.50 5.27
N ALA A 218 10.58 -11.09 4.13
CA ALA A 218 11.30 -12.21 3.51
C ALA A 218 12.27 -11.78 2.40
N SER A 219 12.70 -10.51 2.35
CA SER A 219 13.48 -9.97 1.23
C SER A 219 14.87 -10.63 1.09
N GLU A 220 15.55 -10.92 2.18
CA GLU A 220 16.85 -11.58 2.15
C GLU A 220 16.72 -13.03 1.69
N GLU A 221 15.74 -13.77 2.21
CA GLU A 221 15.46 -15.14 1.82
C GLU A 221 14.98 -15.22 0.36
N LEU A 222 14.25 -14.22 -0.11
CA LEU A 222 13.83 -14.09 -1.51
C LEU A 222 15.03 -13.83 -2.43
N LYS A 223 15.98 -13.00 -2.01
CA LYS A 223 17.20 -12.73 -2.77
C LYS A 223 18.05 -14.00 -2.91
N GLU A 224 18.25 -14.73 -1.81
CA GLU A 224 18.92 -16.04 -1.82
C GLU A 224 18.20 -17.01 -2.74
N PHE A 225 16.88 -17.10 -2.63
CA PHE A 225 16.02 -17.96 -3.44
C PHE A 225 16.17 -17.66 -4.92
N ALA A 226 16.04 -16.39 -5.32
CA ALA A 226 16.19 -15.98 -6.72
C ALA A 226 17.57 -16.31 -7.28
N GLY A 227 18.63 -16.13 -6.49
CA GLY A 227 19.99 -16.52 -6.85
C GLY A 227 20.15 -18.03 -7.03
N LYS A 228 19.58 -18.84 -6.12
CA LYS A 228 19.63 -20.32 -6.21
C LYS A 228 18.81 -20.86 -7.37
N VAL A 229 17.62 -20.32 -7.61
CA VAL A 229 16.80 -20.71 -8.77
C VAL A 229 17.44 -20.22 -10.07
N ASN A 230 18.21 -19.14 -10.05
CA ASN A 230 18.77 -18.47 -11.24
C ASN A 230 17.66 -18.13 -12.25
N ALA A 231 16.65 -17.38 -11.82
CA ALA A 231 15.46 -17.04 -12.60
C ALA A 231 15.20 -15.54 -12.62
N PRO A 232 14.60 -15.01 -13.70
CA PRO A 232 14.14 -13.62 -13.73
C PRO A 232 13.04 -13.39 -12.69
N VAL A 233 12.98 -12.17 -12.16
CA VAL A 233 12.05 -11.75 -11.12
C VAL A 233 11.20 -10.58 -11.60
N CYS A 234 9.89 -10.71 -11.49
CA CYS A 234 8.94 -9.59 -11.64
C CYS A 234 8.11 -9.42 -10.38
N ASP A 235 7.47 -8.27 -10.24
CA ASP A 235 6.65 -7.98 -9.07
C ASP A 235 5.22 -7.54 -9.41
N THR A 236 4.36 -7.56 -8.40
CA THR A 236 3.10 -6.80 -8.40
C THR A 236 3.38 -5.37 -7.95
N LEU A 237 2.40 -4.48 -8.11
CA LEU A 237 2.45 -3.13 -7.54
C LEU A 237 2.82 -3.17 -6.04
N MET A 238 2.19 -4.06 -5.26
CA MET A 238 2.44 -4.18 -3.81
C MET A 238 3.70 -4.98 -3.45
N GLY A 239 4.34 -5.64 -4.41
CA GLY A 239 5.60 -6.36 -4.23
C GLY A 239 6.84 -5.48 -4.37
N LYS A 240 6.67 -4.21 -4.73
CA LYS A 240 7.78 -3.26 -4.91
C LYS A 240 8.70 -3.20 -3.70
N GLY A 241 10.01 -3.31 -3.96
CA GLY A 241 11.05 -3.28 -2.93
C GLY A 241 11.24 -4.58 -2.15
N ALA A 242 10.40 -5.62 -2.35
CA ALA A 242 10.68 -6.94 -1.79
C ALA A 242 11.92 -7.59 -2.42
N PHE A 243 12.13 -7.32 -3.70
CA PHE A 243 13.34 -7.65 -4.45
C PHE A 243 13.96 -6.37 -4.99
N ASP A 244 15.28 -6.28 -5.01
CA ASP A 244 15.99 -5.07 -5.43
C ASP A 244 15.70 -4.74 -6.90
N GLY A 245 15.06 -3.58 -7.15
CA GLY A 245 14.72 -3.10 -8.48
C GLY A 245 15.93 -2.72 -9.36
N THR A 246 17.15 -2.78 -8.82
CA THR A 246 18.41 -2.55 -9.55
C THR A 246 19.14 -3.85 -9.89
N ASP A 247 18.69 -4.99 -9.38
CA ASP A 247 19.26 -6.30 -9.69
C ASP A 247 19.07 -6.67 -11.17
N ASP A 248 20.05 -7.34 -11.74
CA ASP A 248 20.02 -7.74 -13.16
C ASP A 248 18.87 -8.73 -13.47
N LEU A 249 18.51 -9.59 -12.51
CA LEU A 249 17.40 -10.52 -12.65
C LEU A 249 16.02 -9.83 -12.61
N TYR A 250 15.96 -8.58 -12.10
CA TYR A 250 14.70 -7.87 -12.02
C TYR A 250 14.22 -7.33 -13.38
N THR A 251 13.00 -7.62 -13.75
CA THR A 251 12.41 -7.30 -15.06
C THR A 251 11.32 -6.25 -15.02
N GLY A 252 10.92 -5.82 -13.82
CA GLY A 252 9.87 -4.81 -13.61
C GLY A 252 8.53 -5.41 -13.19
N MET A 253 7.51 -4.57 -13.15
CA MET A 253 6.16 -4.95 -12.77
C MET A 253 5.49 -5.83 -13.83
N LEU A 254 4.63 -6.77 -13.40
CA LEU A 254 3.79 -7.63 -14.25
C LEU A 254 2.35 -7.09 -14.32
N GLY A 255 1.69 -7.29 -15.44
CA GLY A 255 0.25 -7.04 -15.60
C GLY A 255 -0.08 -5.87 -16.53
N MET A 256 -1.25 -5.23 -16.30
CA MET A 256 -1.85 -4.22 -17.20
C MET A 256 -0.89 -3.09 -17.58
N HIS A 257 -0.16 -2.54 -16.61
CA HIS A 257 0.87 -1.52 -16.81
C HIS A 257 2.27 -2.04 -16.50
N GLY A 258 2.45 -3.36 -16.60
CA GLY A 258 3.73 -4.03 -16.44
C GLY A 258 4.67 -3.78 -17.63
N THR A 259 5.95 -4.10 -17.44
CA THR A 259 6.91 -4.04 -18.54
C THR A 259 6.59 -5.10 -19.60
N LYS A 260 6.88 -4.81 -20.87
CA LYS A 260 6.78 -5.83 -21.94
C LYS A 260 7.66 -7.04 -21.64
N THR A 261 8.83 -6.83 -21.03
CA THR A 261 9.75 -7.91 -20.63
C THR A 261 9.10 -8.87 -19.66
N SER A 262 8.47 -8.37 -18.57
CA SER A 262 7.80 -9.21 -17.59
C SER A 262 6.58 -9.92 -18.19
N ASN A 263 5.75 -9.20 -18.95
CA ASN A 263 4.56 -9.76 -19.56
C ASN A 263 4.86 -10.87 -20.58
N LEU A 264 5.85 -10.68 -21.43
CA LEU A 264 6.29 -11.67 -22.41
C LEU A 264 7.01 -12.83 -21.73
N GLY A 265 7.95 -12.56 -20.82
CA GLY A 265 8.68 -13.59 -20.12
C GLY A 265 7.79 -14.55 -19.32
N VAL A 266 6.78 -14.02 -18.60
CA VAL A 266 5.77 -14.85 -17.91
C VAL A 266 4.91 -15.64 -18.91
N SER A 267 4.67 -15.12 -20.12
CA SER A 267 3.92 -15.83 -21.16
C SER A 267 4.74 -16.93 -21.86
N GLU A 268 6.06 -17.01 -21.63
CA GLU A 268 6.97 -18.00 -22.23
C GLU A 268 7.62 -18.94 -21.20
N CYS A 269 7.49 -18.68 -19.89
CA CYS A 269 8.04 -19.51 -18.83
C CYS A 269 7.38 -20.90 -18.80
N ASP A 270 8.07 -21.91 -18.25
CA ASP A 270 7.54 -23.25 -18.02
C ASP A 270 7.15 -23.51 -16.56
N LEU A 271 7.65 -22.66 -15.64
CA LEU A 271 7.28 -22.64 -14.23
C LEU A 271 7.16 -21.19 -13.75
N LEU A 272 5.96 -20.79 -13.30
CA LEU A 272 5.73 -19.53 -12.60
C LEU A 272 5.71 -19.79 -11.10
N ILE A 273 6.65 -19.19 -10.37
CA ILE A 273 6.76 -19.29 -8.91
C ILE A 273 6.18 -18.02 -8.29
N ALA A 274 4.98 -18.11 -7.76
CA ALA A 274 4.24 -16.98 -7.17
C ALA A 274 4.51 -16.89 -5.67
N VAL A 275 5.13 -15.79 -5.23
CA VAL A 275 5.65 -15.58 -3.89
C VAL A 275 4.84 -14.49 -3.20
N GLY A 276 3.81 -14.88 -2.40
CA GLY A 276 2.92 -13.96 -1.71
C GLY A 276 2.05 -13.11 -2.63
N VAL A 277 1.45 -13.73 -3.65
CA VAL A 277 0.67 -13.08 -4.72
C VAL A 277 -0.77 -13.54 -4.71
N ARG A 278 -1.72 -12.60 -4.87
CA ARG A 278 -3.17 -12.87 -4.91
C ARG A 278 -3.75 -13.06 -6.33
N PHE A 279 -2.97 -12.91 -7.37
CA PHE A 279 -3.42 -13.01 -8.77
C PHE A 279 -4.64 -12.13 -9.08
N SER A 280 -4.53 -10.82 -8.83
CA SER A 280 -5.60 -9.86 -9.11
C SER A 280 -5.88 -9.70 -10.61
N ASP A 281 -7.06 -9.20 -10.94
CA ASP A 281 -7.49 -8.90 -12.31
C ASP A 281 -6.54 -7.95 -13.06
N ARG A 282 -5.92 -7.00 -12.34
CA ARG A 282 -4.93 -6.06 -12.91
C ARG A 282 -3.63 -6.74 -13.35
N VAL A 283 -3.33 -7.90 -12.79
CA VAL A 283 -2.18 -8.72 -13.15
C VAL A 283 -2.53 -9.74 -14.23
N LEU A 284 -3.66 -10.42 -14.08
CA LEU A 284 -4.02 -11.53 -14.95
C LEU A 284 -4.39 -11.11 -16.38
N GLY A 285 -5.00 -9.92 -16.55
CA GLY A 285 -5.66 -9.56 -17.80
C GLY A 285 -6.75 -10.59 -18.13
N ASN A 286 -6.47 -11.52 -19.03
CA ASN A 286 -7.33 -12.67 -19.31
C ASN A 286 -6.85 -13.89 -18.52
N ALA A 287 -7.54 -14.27 -17.46
CA ALA A 287 -7.16 -15.38 -16.59
C ALA A 287 -7.00 -16.73 -17.31
N LYS A 288 -7.77 -16.98 -18.39
CA LYS A 288 -7.65 -18.23 -19.18
C LYS A 288 -6.40 -18.29 -20.03
N LYS A 289 -5.80 -17.15 -20.33
CA LYS A 289 -4.60 -17.02 -21.16
C LYS A 289 -3.34 -16.73 -20.33
N PHE A 290 -3.50 -16.45 -19.03
CA PHE A 290 -2.39 -16.11 -18.14
C PHE A 290 -1.54 -17.34 -17.84
N ALA A 291 -0.27 -17.31 -18.23
CA ALA A 291 0.72 -18.37 -17.99
C ALA A 291 0.19 -19.78 -18.30
N SER A 292 -0.70 -19.91 -19.31
CA SER A 292 -1.39 -21.17 -19.62
C SER A 292 -0.47 -22.30 -20.11
N GLN A 293 0.75 -21.99 -20.51
CA GLN A 293 1.80 -22.93 -20.92
C GLN A 293 2.66 -23.41 -19.73
N ALA A 294 2.62 -22.70 -18.58
CA ALA A 294 3.46 -22.95 -17.42
C ALA A 294 2.74 -23.75 -16.34
N LYS A 295 3.50 -24.48 -15.54
CA LYS A 295 3.04 -24.88 -14.20
C LYS A 295 3.10 -23.69 -13.26
N ILE A 296 2.21 -23.66 -12.28
CA ILE A 296 2.15 -22.59 -11.29
C ILE A 296 2.38 -23.17 -9.90
N LEU A 297 3.41 -22.68 -9.22
CA LEU A 297 3.74 -22.97 -7.83
C LEU A 297 3.46 -21.71 -6.99
N GLN A 298 2.62 -21.82 -5.95
CA GLN A 298 2.26 -20.66 -5.11
C GLN A 298 2.68 -20.85 -3.65
N PHE A 299 3.34 -19.85 -3.09
CA PHE A 299 3.65 -19.73 -1.67
C PHE A 299 2.77 -18.63 -1.06
N ASP A 300 1.94 -18.97 -0.07
CA ASP A 300 1.02 -18.02 0.54
C ASP A 300 0.72 -18.37 2.01
N VAL A 301 0.44 -17.37 2.83
CA VAL A 301 0.01 -17.57 4.23
C VAL A 301 -1.48 -17.88 4.33
N ASP A 302 -2.26 -17.51 3.31
CA ASP A 302 -3.72 -17.62 3.29
C ASP A 302 -4.17 -18.73 2.31
N ALA A 303 -4.60 -19.85 2.86
CA ALA A 303 -5.11 -20.97 2.06
C ALA A 303 -6.31 -20.59 1.18
N ALA A 304 -7.06 -19.53 1.53
CA ALA A 304 -8.22 -19.07 0.75
C ALA A 304 -7.81 -18.39 -0.59
N GLU A 305 -6.55 -18.00 -0.74
CA GLU A 305 -6.04 -17.44 -2.00
C GLU A 305 -5.65 -18.54 -3.02
N ILE A 306 -5.48 -19.80 -2.57
CA ILE A 306 -5.13 -20.91 -3.46
C ILE A 306 -6.33 -21.30 -4.33
N ASN A 307 -6.10 -21.39 -5.64
CA ASN A 307 -7.12 -21.72 -6.64
C ASN A 307 -8.31 -20.72 -6.71
N LYS A 308 -8.18 -19.54 -6.14
CA LYS A 308 -9.25 -18.54 -6.12
C LYS A 308 -9.45 -17.87 -7.49
N ASN A 309 -8.40 -17.34 -8.08
CA ASN A 309 -8.44 -16.59 -9.34
C ASN A 309 -7.80 -17.37 -10.51
N ILE A 310 -6.89 -18.28 -10.22
CA ILE A 310 -6.20 -19.14 -11.17
C ILE A 310 -5.94 -20.50 -10.52
N GLN A 311 -5.94 -21.57 -11.31
CA GLN A 311 -5.57 -22.89 -10.83
C GLN A 311 -4.05 -23.00 -10.69
N VAL A 312 -3.59 -23.55 -9.58
CA VAL A 312 -2.16 -23.80 -9.34
C VAL A 312 -1.86 -25.29 -9.31
N ASP A 313 -0.67 -25.67 -9.76
CA ASP A 313 -0.24 -27.09 -9.79
C ASP A 313 0.25 -27.57 -8.42
N ALA A 314 0.84 -26.67 -7.62
CA ALA A 314 1.26 -26.95 -6.26
C ALA A 314 1.27 -25.66 -5.42
N SER A 315 1.16 -25.82 -4.10
CA SER A 315 1.25 -24.71 -3.16
C SER A 315 1.94 -25.12 -1.87
N VAL A 316 2.57 -24.14 -1.18
CA VAL A 316 3.04 -24.30 0.20
C VAL A 316 2.35 -23.21 1.04
N ILE A 317 1.65 -23.63 2.09
CA ILE A 317 0.85 -22.71 2.94
C ILE A 317 1.58 -22.45 4.25
N GLY A 318 1.82 -21.17 4.56
CA GLY A 318 2.43 -20.73 5.80
C GLY A 318 3.11 -19.36 5.68
N ASP A 319 3.85 -18.97 6.71
CA ASP A 319 4.66 -17.76 6.69
C ASP A 319 5.69 -17.84 5.56
N LEU A 320 5.73 -16.82 4.71
CA LEU A 320 6.53 -16.84 3.50
C LEU A 320 8.03 -16.89 3.78
N LYS A 321 8.50 -16.18 4.82
CA LYS A 321 9.91 -16.21 5.21
C LYS A 321 10.33 -17.62 5.59
N GLU A 322 9.52 -18.32 6.40
CA GLU A 322 9.78 -19.69 6.82
C GLU A 322 9.71 -20.69 5.65
N ILE A 323 8.76 -20.49 4.71
CA ILE A 323 8.71 -21.29 3.48
C ILE A 323 10.00 -21.13 2.69
N LEU A 324 10.45 -19.91 2.45
CA LEU A 324 11.67 -19.65 1.69
C LEU A 324 12.92 -20.21 2.38
N ILE A 325 13.03 -20.11 3.71
CA ILE A 325 14.12 -20.74 4.48
C ILE A 325 14.17 -22.25 4.19
N ARG A 326 13.05 -22.98 4.36
CA ARG A 326 12.99 -24.43 4.15
C ARG A 326 13.26 -24.84 2.70
N VAL A 327 12.74 -24.06 1.73
CA VAL A 327 13.01 -24.32 0.30
C VAL A 327 14.48 -24.06 0.00
N ASN A 328 15.08 -22.97 0.47
CA ASN A 328 16.49 -22.63 0.26
C ASN A 328 17.44 -23.68 0.84
N GLU A 329 17.11 -24.28 1.99
CA GLU A 329 17.90 -25.35 2.60
C GLU A 329 17.95 -26.62 1.74
N LYS A 330 16.87 -26.92 0.99
CA LYS A 330 16.75 -28.13 0.14
C LYS A 330 17.11 -27.90 -1.33
N LEU A 331 17.28 -26.64 -1.73
CA LEU A 331 17.51 -26.28 -3.12
C LEU A 331 19.02 -26.05 -3.37
N ASP A 332 19.58 -26.86 -4.26
CA ASP A 332 20.91 -26.63 -4.83
C ASP A 332 20.84 -25.52 -5.88
N ALA A 333 21.94 -24.81 -6.11
CA ALA A 333 22.01 -23.77 -7.14
C ALA A 333 21.71 -24.36 -8.54
N GLN A 334 20.76 -23.73 -9.22
CA GLN A 334 20.37 -24.05 -10.59
C GLN A 334 21.10 -23.12 -11.58
N SER A 335 21.04 -23.43 -12.87
CA SER A 335 21.64 -22.57 -13.90
C SER A 335 20.78 -22.60 -15.17
N HIS A 336 20.32 -21.40 -15.60
CA HIS A 336 19.45 -21.25 -16.76
C HIS A 336 19.99 -20.16 -17.72
N PRO A 337 21.26 -20.26 -18.21
CA PRO A 337 21.91 -19.17 -18.94
C PRO A 337 21.20 -18.79 -20.24
N GLU A 338 20.64 -19.77 -20.96
CA GLU A 338 19.89 -19.52 -22.20
C GLU A 338 18.62 -18.72 -21.91
N TRP A 339 17.86 -19.15 -20.89
CA TRP A 339 16.63 -18.47 -20.48
C TRP A 339 16.89 -17.03 -19.98
N ILE A 340 17.89 -16.84 -19.14
CA ILE A 340 18.32 -15.51 -18.71
C ILE A 340 18.72 -14.66 -19.92
N GLY A 341 19.44 -15.23 -20.88
CA GLY A 341 19.80 -14.58 -22.14
C GLY A 341 18.58 -14.11 -22.94
N GLU A 342 17.57 -14.97 -23.12
CA GLU A 342 16.30 -14.63 -23.78
C GLU A 342 15.62 -13.44 -23.10
N ILE A 343 15.55 -13.43 -21.76
CA ILE A 343 14.94 -12.34 -20.98
C ILE A 343 15.75 -11.04 -21.08
N MET A 344 17.08 -11.12 -21.05
CA MET A 344 17.94 -9.94 -21.23
C MET A 344 17.80 -9.33 -22.61
N ASP A 345 17.58 -10.14 -23.64
CA ASP A 345 17.30 -9.66 -25.00
C ASP A 345 15.92 -8.98 -25.10
N LEU A 346 14.89 -9.53 -24.41
CA LEU A 346 13.60 -8.84 -24.27
C LEU A 346 13.75 -7.50 -23.55
N LYS A 347 14.55 -7.43 -22.47
CA LYS A 347 14.80 -6.21 -21.69
C LYS A 347 15.49 -5.13 -22.56
N LYS A 348 16.42 -5.51 -23.42
CA LYS A 348 17.07 -4.61 -24.37
C LYS A 348 16.13 -4.17 -25.49
N LYS A 349 15.28 -5.08 -26.00
CA LYS A 349 14.36 -4.84 -27.09
C LYS A 349 13.18 -3.92 -26.72
N TYR A 350 12.72 -4.03 -25.47
CA TYR A 350 11.53 -3.35 -24.99
C TYR A 350 11.79 -2.54 -23.70
N PRO A 351 12.75 -1.58 -23.72
CA PRO A 351 12.97 -0.72 -22.56
C PRO A 351 11.75 0.18 -22.33
N LEU A 352 11.56 0.61 -21.09
CA LEU A 352 10.63 1.70 -20.79
C LEU A 352 11.21 2.98 -21.35
N THR A 353 10.43 3.67 -22.18
CA THR A 353 10.84 4.92 -22.85
C THR A 353 9.77 5.99 -22.72
N TYR A 354 10.20 7.25 -22.74
CA TYR A 354 9.35 8.42 -22.78
C TYR A 354 10.05 9.57 -23.52
N PRO A 355 9.33 10.57 -24.05
CA PRO A 355 9.93 11.77 -24.63
C PRO A 355 10.82 12.49 -23.63
N LYS A 356 12.05 12.82 -24.00
CA LYS A 356 13.03 13.44 -23.07
C LYS A 356 12.90 14.96 -22.97
N GLU A 357 12.10 15.58 -23.84
CA GLU A 357 11.82 17.00 -23.83
C GLU A 357 10.61 17.32 -22.93
N GLY A 358 10.67 18.45 -22.23
CA GLY A 358 9.61 18.91 -21.34
C GLY A 358 9.53 18.16 -20.00
N LEU A 359 8.60 18.61 -19.17
CA LEU A 359 8.30 17.98 -17.88
C LEU A 359 7.27 16.86 -18.08
N SER A 360 7.51 15.68 -17.55
CA SER A 360 6.62 14.52 -17.67
C SER A 360 6.65 13.66 -16.42
N GLY A 361 5.61 12.85 -16.21
CA GLY A 361 5.54 11.94 -15.05
C GLY A 361 6.76 11.00 -14.94
N PRO A 362 7.17 10.29 -16.02
CA PRO A 362 8.38 9.46 -16.00
C PRO A 362 9.65 10.23 -15.62
N TYR A 363 9.84 11.42 -16.16
CA TYR A 363 11.00 12.26 -15.83
C TYR A 363 11.04 12.61 -14.34
N LEU A 364 9.90 13.01 -13.78
CA LEU A 364 9.80 13.33 -12.36
C LEU A 364 10.25 12.15 -11.48
N MET A 365 9.83 10.93 -11.83
CA MET A 365 10.19 9.74 -11.06
C MET A 365 11.68 9.39 -11.16
N GLU A 366 12.28 9.50 -12.35
CA GLU A 366 13.72 9.29 -12.55
C GLU A 366 14.54 10.35 -11.79
N GLU A 367 14.11 11.61 -11.81
CA GLU A 367 14.80 12.69 -11.11
C GLU A 367 14.71 12.55 -9.58
N ILE A 368 13.52 12.19 -9.05
CA ILE A 368 13.32 11.90 -7.62
C ILE A 368 14.23 10.73 -7.20
N TYR A 369 14.26 9.65 -8.01
CA TYR A 369 15.17 8.52 -7.75
C TYR A 369 16.64 8.96 -7.71
N ARG A 370 17.07 9.77 -8.67
CA ARG A 370 18.43 10.26 -8.80
C ARG A 370 18.83 11.13 -7.60
N ALA A 371 17.97 12.09 -7.24
CA ALA A 371 18.24 13.04 -6.16
C ALA A 371 18.25 12.36 -4.77
N THR A 372 17.36 11.38 -4.55
CA THR A 372 17.29 10.60 -3.31
C THR A 372 18.19 9.36 -3.31
N LYS A 373 18.87 9.07 -4.42
CA LYS A 373 19.66 7.83 -4.61
C LYS A 373 18.86 6.54 -4.36
N GLY A 374 17.53 6.64 -4.50
CA GLY A 374 16.60 5.54 -4.24
C GLY A 374 16.37 5.22 -2.76
N ASP A 375 16.73 6.12 -1.84
CA ASP A 375 16.58 5.93 -0.38
C ASP A 375 15.45 6.80 0.21
N ALA A 376 14.39 7.04 -0.52
CA ALA A 376 13.19 7.69 -0.01
C ALA A 376 12.05 6.69 0.16
N VAL A 377 11.12 7.01 1.05
CA VAL A 377 9.80 6.36 1.11
C VAL A 377 8.89 7.09 0.13
N ILE A 378 8.49 6.39 -0.91
CA ILE A 378 7.57 6.89 -1.93
C ILE A 378 6.16 6.44 -1.58
N VAL A 379 5.31 7.41 -1.35
CA VAL A 379 3.86 7.20 -1.19
C VAL A 379 3.18 7.66 -2.47
N THR A 380 2.15 6.99 -2.92
CA THR A 380 1.42 7.42 -4.11
C THR A 380 -0.06 7.52 -3.87
N GLU A 381 -0.67 8.47 -4.49
CA GLU A 381 -2.08 8.47 -4.83
C GLU A 381 -2.37 7.47 -5.96
N VAL A 382 -3.60 7.41 -6.46
CA VAL A 382 -4.03 6.42 -7.46
C VAL A 382 -4.30 7.06 -8.82
N GLY A 383 -3.60 6.61 -9.86
CA GLY A 383 -3.74 7.11 -11.21
C GLY A 383 -2.49 6.88 -12.08
N GLN A 384 -2.29 7.72 -13.09
CA GLN A 384 -1.12 7.65 -13.96
C GLN A 384 0.19 7.83 -13.18
N HIS A 385 0.23 8.79 -12.27
CA HIS A 385 1.36 9.08 -11.39
C HIS A 385 1.79 7.86 -10.55
N GLN A 386 0.84 7.06 -10.07
CA GLN A 386 1.11 5.79 -9.39
C GLN A 386 1.84 4.80 -10.30
N MET A 387 1.38 4.68 -11.54
CA MET A 387 2.00 3.77 -12.50
C MET A 387 3.40 4.23 -12.90
N TRP A 388 3.58 5.54 -13.14
CA TRP A 388 4.92 6.09 -13.42
C TRP A 388 5.87 5.90 -12.23
N ALA A 389 5.41 6.11 -10.99
CA ALA A 389 6.20 5.81 -9.79
C ALA A 389 6.58 4.32 -9.71
N ALA A 390 5.66 3.42 -10.06
CA ALA A 390 5.92 1.99 -10.06
C ALA A 390 6.88 1.54 -11.18
N GLN A 391 6.90 2.25 -12.34
CA GLN A 391 7.71 1.89 -13.50
C GLN A 391 9.11 2.51 -13.49
N TYR A 392 9.26 3.77 -13.06
CA TYR A 392 10.47 4.56 -13.27
C TYR A 392 11.28 4.84 -12.01
N TYR A 393 10.69 4.72 -10.81
CA TYR A 393 11.46 4.74 -9.56
C TYR A 393 11.90 3.31 -9.21
N LYS A 394 13.20 3.12 -8.90
CA LYS A 394 13.77 1.81 -8.60
C LYS A 394 13.81 1.59 -7.10
N TYR A 395 12.92 0.74 -6.61
CA TYR A 395 12.82 0.39 -5.18
C TYR A 395 13.87 -0.67 -4.82
N LYS A 396 14.74 -0.35 -3.86
CA LYS A 396 15.81 -1.24 -3.41
C LYS A 396 15.46 -1.98 -2.13
N ASN A 397 14.63 -1.36 -1.30
CA ASN A 397 14.33 -1.82 0.05
C ASN A 397 12.83 -2.08 0.23
N PRO A 398 12.44 -3.08 1.04
CA PRO A 398 11.05 -3.28 1.40
C PRO A 398 10.50 -2.09 2.20
N ARG A 399 9.18 -1.92 2.20
CA ARG A 399 8.45 -0.85 2.93
C ARG A 399 8.80 0.59 2.51
N THR A 400 9.36 0.75 1.31
CA THR A 400 9.66 2.08 0.74
C THR A 400 8.71 2.48 -0.38
N PHE A 401 7.76 1.64 -0.73
CA PHE A 401 6.65 1.95 -1.64
C PHE A 401 5.32 1.73 -0.94
N LEU A 402 4.53 2.78 -0.76
CA LEU A 402 3.22 2.76 -0.12
C LEU A 402 2.16 3.25 -1.10
N SER A 403 1.12 2.45 -1.31
CA SER A 403 0.06 2.79 -2.26
C SER A 403 -1.21 2.01 -1.95
N SER A 404 -2.36 2.50 -2.39
CA SER A 404 -3.61 1.75 -2.36
C SER A 404 -3.71 0.86 -3.59
N GLY A 405 -3.15 -0.36 -3.51
CA GLY A 405 -3.10 -1.28 -4.65
C GLY A 405 -4.37 -2.09 -4.86
N GLY A 406 -5.03 -2.50 -3.78
CA GLY A 406 -6.22 -3.35 -3.85
C GLY A 406 -7.52 -2.57 -4.04
N LEU A 407 -7.76 -1.54 -3.23
CA LEU A 407 -8.97 -0.72 -3.32
C LEU A 407 -8.86 0.40 -4.38
N GLY A 408 -7.65 0.91 -4.62
CA GLY A 408 -7.44 1.98 -5.58
C GLY A 408 -7.98 3.33 -5.08
N THR A 409 -7.71 3.66 -3.82
CA THR A 409 -8.27 4.81 -3.13
C THR A 409 -7.58 6.11 -3.56
N MET A 410 -8.25 6.94 -4.35
CA MET A 410 -7.86 8.33 -4.53
C MET A 410 -8.05 9.10 -3.21
N GLY A 411 -7.08 9.96 -2.84
CA GLY A 411 -7.05 10.65 -1.55
C GLY A 411 -6.34 9.87 -0.43
N TYR A 412 -5.72 8.73 -0.74
CA TYR A 412 -4.95 7.91 0.20
C TYR A 412 -3.60 8.54 0.58
N GLY A 413 -2.90 9.08 -0.41
CA GLY A 413 -1.44 9.30 -0.36
C GLY A 413 -1.00 10.28 0.71
N LEU A 414 -1.61 11.47 0.81
CA LEU A 414 -1.16 12.49 1.77
C LEU A 414 -1.32 12.03 3.23
N GLY A 415 -2.46 11.42 3.58
CA GLY A 415 -2.65 10.84 4.92
C GLY A 415 -1.61 9.77 5.21
N ALA A 416 -1.40 8.83 4.28
CA ALA A 416 -0.42 7.76 4.41
C ALA A 416 1.02 8.30 4.51
N ALA A 417 1.36 9.36 3.78
CA ALA A 417 2.67 10.02 3.84
C ALA A 417 2.92 10.67 5.21
N ILE A 418 1.90 11.28 5.83
CA ILE A 418 1.97 11.79 7.19
C ILE A 418 2.31 10.66 8.17
N GLY A 419 1.58 9.55 8.09
CA GLY A 419 1.84 8.38 8.92
C GLY A 419 3.23 7.77 8.71
N ALA A 420 3.66 7.67 7.46
CA ALA A 420 4.98 7.17 7.09
C ALA A 420 6.11 8.07 7.61
N GLN A 421 5.96 9.40 7.50
CA GLN A 421 6.97 10.35 7.98
C GLN A 421 7.09 10.33 9.51
N ILE A 422 5.97 10.21 10.22
CA ILE A 422 5.97 10.07 11.69
C ILE A 422 6.64 8.77 12.12
N GLY A 423 6.37 7.67 11.40
CA GLY A 423 6.97 6.36 11.67
C GLY A 423 8.44 6.24 11.28
N ASN A 424 8.94 7.13 10.41
CA ASN A 424 10.31 7.13 9.89
C ASN A 424 10.88 8.56 9.87
N PRO A 425 11.15 9.16 11.05
CA PRO A 425 11.56 10.57 11.14
C PRO A 425 12.88 10.86 10.44
N ASP A 426 13.75 9.87 10.30
CA ASP A 426 15.08 10.00 9.71
C ASP A 426 15.08 9.75 8.18
N LYS A 427 13.94 9.43 7.59
CA LYS A 427 13.81 9.20 6.14
C LYS A 427 13.06 10.31 5.46
N GLN A 428 13.43 10.60 4.23
CA GLN A 428 12.63 11.46 3.37
C GLN A 428 11.39 10.71 2.90
N VAL A 429 10.20 11.28 3.14
CA VAL A 429 8.94 10.78 2.61
C VAL A 429 8.44 11.71 1.52
N ILE A 430 8.06 11.13 0.38
CA ILE A 430 7.60 11.87 -0.80
C ILE A 430 6.27 11.28 -1.23
N ASN A 431 5.21 12.08 -1.23
CA ASN A 431 3.93 11.69 -1.82
C ASN A 431 3.89 12.13 -3.28
N ILE A 432 3.50 11.21 -4.15
CA ILE A 432 3.30 11.45 -5.57
C ILE A 432 1.80 11.43 -5.85
N ALA A 433 1.24 12.58 -6.13
CA ALA A 433 -0.19 12.77 -6.33
C ALA A 433 -0.52 13.24 -7.74
N GLY A 434 -1.70 12.90 -8.24
CA GLY A 434 -2.34 13.64 -9.32
C GLY A 434 -3.15 14.79 -8.74
N ASP A 435 -3.37 15.84 -9.51
CA ASP A 435 -4.18 17.00 -9.10
C ASP A 435 -5.60 16.62 -8.65
N GLY A 436 -6.24 15.68 -9.34
CA GLY A 436 -7.55 15.16 -8.96
C GLY A 436 -7.56 14.37 -7.65
N CYS A 437 -6.50 13.60 -7.36
CA CYS A 437 -6.38 12.83 -6.12
C CYS A 437 -6.09 13.74 -4.92
N PHE A 438 -5.14 14.66 -5.08
CA PHE A 438 -4.74 15.59 -4.02
C PHE A 438 -5.94 16.39 -3.48
N ARG A 439 -6.86 16.81 -4.36
CA ARG A 439 -8.09 17.54 -3.96
C ARG A 439 -8.95 16.80 -2.94
N MET A 440 -8.90 15.47 -2.90
CA MET A 440 -9.80 14.69 -2.05
C MET A 440 -9.45 14.79 -0.56
N ASN A 441 -8.16 14.96 -0.23
CA ASN A 441 -7.67 15.07 1.16
C ASN A 441 -6.62 16.17 1.36
N MET A 442 -6.63 17.20 0.52
CA MET A 442 -5.69 18.34 0.59
C MET A 442 -5.67 19.09 1.93
N ASN A 443 -6.75 18.98 2.72
CA ASN A 443 -6.85 19.53 4.06
C ASN A 443 -5.80 18.98 5.03
N GLU A 444 -5.24 17.81 4.76
CA GLU A 444 -4.19 17.22 5.59
C GLU A 444 -2.81 17.90 5.43
N ILE A 445 -2.64 18.82 4.46
CA ILE A 445 -1.46 19.72 4.43
C ILE A 445 -1.37 20.52 5.74
N ALA A 446 -2.51 20.98 6.27
CA ALA A 446 -2.55 21.67 7.57
C ALA A 446 -2.10 20.76 8.73
N THR A 447 -2.38 19.45 8.66
CA THR A 447 -1.88 18.46 9.62
C THR A 447 -0.37 18.32 9.51
N ALA A 448 0.17 18.14 8.29
CA ALA A 448 1.61 18.03 8.07
C ALA A 448 2.37 19.28 8.54
N ALA A 449 1.80 20.48 8.28
CA ALA A 449 2.39 21.75 8.69
C ALA A 449 2.39 21.92 10.22
N ARG A 450 1.28 21.59 10.89
CA ARG A 450 1.18 21.65 12.36
C ARG A 450 2.17 20.70 13.03
N GLU A 451 2.34 19.50 12.48
CA GLU A 451 3.27 18.51 12.99
C GLU A 451 4.74 18.77 12.55
N LYS A 452 4.97 19.82 11.75
CA LYS A 452 6.29 20.21 11.21
C LYS A 452 7.00 19.04 10.51
N LEU A 453 6.26 18.34 9.65
CA LEU A 453 6.82 17.18 8.94
C LEU A 453 7.58 17.64 7.69
N PRO A 454 8.82 17.20 7.46
CA PRO A 454 9.59 17.52 6.25
C PRO A 454 9.13 16.67 5.05
N LEU A 455 7.82 16.58 4.88
CA LEU A 455 7.15 15.82 3.84
C LEU A 455 7.15 16.59 2.52
N ILE A 456 7.46 15.92 1.42
CA ILE A 456 7.37 16.50 0.08
C ILE A 456 6.12 15.96 -0.63
N GLU A 457 5.24 16.86 -1.04
CA GLU A 457 4.06 16.60 -1.87
C GLU A 457 4.36 16.99 -3.31
N VAL A 458 4.47 16.02 -4.22
CA VAL A 458 4.70 16.25 -5.65
C VAL A 458 3.39 16.02 -6.39
N ILE A 459 2.77 17.10 -6.87
CA ILE A 459 1.55 17.03 -7.66
C ILE A 459 1.93 16.94 -9.16
N VAL A 460 1.66 15.79 -9.75
CA VAL A 460 1.78 15.57 -11.20
C VAL A 460 0.50 16.08 -11.84
N ASN A 461 0.49 17.39 -12.13
CA ASN A 461 -0.69 18.15 -12.51
C ASN A 461 -0.85 18.21 -14.02
N ASN A 462 -1.81 17.50 -14.56
CA ASN A 462 -2.17 17.53 -15.97
C ASN A 462 -3.56 18.13 -16.22
N HIS A 463 -4.20 18.71 -15.21
CA HIS A 463 -5.54 19.31 -15.25
C HIS A 463 -6.64 18.35 -15.70
N VAL A 464 -6.42 17.03 -15.54
CA VAL A 464 -7.41 16.00 -15.90
C VAL A 464 -7.36 14.81 -14.94
N LEU A 465 -8.41 14.02 -14.89
CA LEU A 465 -8.37 12.68 -14.29
C LEU A 465 -7.65 11.74 -15.25
N GLY A 466 -6.32 11.80 -15.27
CA GLY A 466 -5.47 11.32 -16.35
C GLY A 466 -5.66 9.85 -16.72
N MET A 467 -5.77 8.93 -15.73
CA MET A 467 -6.01 7.50 -16.03
C MET A 467 -7.40 7.29 -16.63
N VAL A 468 -8.44 7.96 -16.13
CA VAL A 468 -9.80 7.85 -16.67
C VAL A 468 -9.84 8.43 -18.08
N ARG A 469 -9.21 9.60 -18.30
CA ARG A 469 -9.08 10.21 -19.62
C ARG A 469 -8.34 9.29 -20.60
N GLN A 470 -7.25 8.64 -20.19
CA GLN A 470 -6.54 7.67 -21.04
C GLN A 470 -7.46 6.53 -21.51
N TRP A 471 -8.33 6.01 -20.62
CA TRP A 471 -9.31 5.01 -20.99
C TRP A 471 -10.37 5.56 -21.93
N GLN A 472 -10.87 6.78 -21.72
CA GLN A 472 -11.81 7.44 -22.62
C GLN A 472 -11.21 7.67 -24.02
N ASP A 473 -9.92 8.02 -24.06
CA ASP A 473 -9.19 8.18 -25.33
C ASP A 473 -9.06 6.87 -26.09
N LEU A 474 -8.69 5.79 -25.42
CA LEU A 474 -8.37 4.50 -26.05
C LEU A 474 -9.61 3.63 -26.34
N PHE A 475 -10.65 3.71 -25.51
CA PHE A 475 -11.75 2.73 -25.53
C PHE A 475 -13.15 3.34 -25.63
N TYR A 476 -13.29 4.68 -25.55
CA TYR A 476 -14.57 5.39 -25.55
C TYR A 476 -14.64 6.52 -26.60
N GLU A 477 -13.92 6.36 -27.72
CA GLU A 477 -13.97 7.28 -28.87
C GLU A 477 -13.74 8.74 -28.49
N LYS A 478 -12.85 8.99 -27.51
CA LYS A 478 -12.49 10.33 -27.02
C LYS A 478 -13.67 11.12 -26.41
N ARG A 479 -14.69 10.42 -25.92
CA ARG A 479 -15.77 11.06 -25.17
C ARG A 479 -15.34 11.36 -23.74
N TYR A 480 -14.71 12.51 -23.52
CA TYR A 480 -14.13 12.93 -22.24
C TYR A 480 -15.19 13.48 -21.28
N SER A 481 -15.98 12.60 -20.68
CA SER A 481 -17.04 12.97 -19.75
C SER A 481 -16.47 13.20 -18.35
N ALA A 482 -16.61 14.42 -17.82
CA ALA A 482 -16.27 14.83 -16.45
C ALA A 482 -14.83 14.49 -16.02
N THR A 483 -13.86 14.56 -16.94
CA THR A 483 -12.45 14.26 -16.65
C THR A 483 -11.52 15.45 -16.78
N VAL A 484 -12.02 16.61 -17.17
CA VAL A 484 -11.27 17.86 -17.23
C VAL A 484 -11.45 18.64 -15.93
N LEU A 485 -10.35 19.10 -15.35
CA LEU A 485 -10.29 19.85 -14.09
C LEU A 485 -9.84 21.28 -14.39
N ASP A 486 -10.76 22.10 -14.91
CA ASP A 486 -10.52 23.47 -15.39
C ASP A 486 -10.98 24.56 -14.41
N ASP A 487 -11.14 24.23 -13.13
CA ASP A 487 -11.67 25.10 -12.09
C ASP A 487 -10.66 26.11 -11.50
N GLY A 488 -9.42 26.12 -11.99
CA GLY A 488 -8.43 27.14 -11.64
C GLY A 488 -7.90 27.07 -10.19
N VAL A 489 -7.93 25.90 -9.53
CA VAL A 489 -7.36 25.74 -8.19
C VAL A 489 -5.87 26.02 -8.20
N ASP A 490 -5.44 26.94 -7.34
CA ASP A 490 -4.03 27.29 -7.14
C ASP A 490 -3.45 26.54 -5.95
N PHE A 491 -2.77 25.41 -6.22
CA PHE A 491 -2.21 24.54 -5.18
C PHE A 491 -1.05 25.20 -4.41
N VAL A 492 -0.31 26.12 -5.03
CA VAL A 492 0.76 26.87 -4.35
C VAL A 492 0.17 27.75 -3.27
N LYS A 493 -0.80 28.59 -3.62
CA LYS A 493 -1.48 29.44 -2.63
C LYS A 493 -2.21 28.64 -1.54
N LEU A 494 -2.77 27.49 -1.91
CA LEU A 494 -3.39 26.59 -0.95
C LEU A 494 -2.37 26.05 0.04
N ALA A 495 -1.21 25.59 -0.41
CA ALA A 495 -0.13 25.11 0.44
C ALA A 495 0.34 26.20 1.43
N GLU A 496 0.59 27.41 0.92
CA GLU A 496 0.99 28.56 1.72
C GLU A 496 -0.07 28.94 2.78
N ALA A 497 -1.34 28.97 2.39
CA ALA A 497 -2.46 29.25 3.31
C ALA A 497 -2.60 28.18 4.41
N MET A 498 -2.17 26.95 4.16
CA MET A 498 -2.17 25.85 5.13
C MET A 498 -0.85 25.69 5.90
N GLY A 499 0.13 26.57 5.68
CA GLY A 499 1.41 26.60 6.42
C GLY A 499 2.53 25.75 5.84
N ALA A 500 2.40 25.31 4.60
CA ALA A 500 3.46 24.65 3.83
C ALA A 500 4.15 25.64 2.88
N LYS A 501 5.30 25.26 2.33
CA LYS A 501 5.90 25.97 1.18
C LYS A 501 5.29 25.45 -0.11
N GLY A 502 5.16 26.29 -1.13
CA GLY A 502 4.62 25.92 -2.43
C GLY A 502 5.49 26.39 -3.58
N TYR A 503 5.70 25.52 -4.56
CA TYR A 503 6.39 25.83 -5.81
C TYR A 503 5.54 25.37 -7.00
N ARG A 504 5.51 26.15 -8.08
CA ARG A 504 4.96 25.72 -9.36
C ARG A 504 6.08 25.63 -10.37
N VAL A 505 6.15 24.49 -11.06
CA VAL A 505 7.22 24.18 -12.02
C VAL A 505 6.64 23.70 -13.36
N THR A 506 7.26 24.14 -14.45
CA THR A 506 6.84 23.84 -15.82
C THR A 506 7.99 23.27 -16.67
N SER A 507 9.20 23.27 -16.13
CA SER A 507 10.40 22.74 -16.79
C SER A 507 11.18 21.79 -15.89
N GLN A 508 12.07 21.01 -16.51
CA GLN A 508 12.96 20.08 -15.81
C GLN A 508 13.92 20.81 -14.86
N GLU A 509 14.41 21.97 -15.28
CA GLU A 509 15.34 22.81 -14.49
C GLU A 509 14.65 23.37 -13.24
N GLU A 510 13.46 23.95 -13.40
CA GLU A 510 12.66 24.46 -12.29
C GLU A 510 12.34 23.34 -11.27
N PHE A 511 12.01 22.14 -11.75
CA PHE A 511 11.76 21.00 -10.86
C PHE A 511 13.00 20.62 -10.05
N LYS A 512 14.19 20.54 -10.66
CA LYS A 512 15.43 20.21 -9.96
C LYS A 512 15.75 21.20 -8.85
N GLU A 513 15.56 22.51 -9.12
CA GLU A 513 15.81 23.57 -8.14
C GLU A 513 14.81 23.48 -6.98
N ALA A 514 13.50 23.44 -7.27
CA ALA A 514 12.46 23.32 -6.27
C ALA A 514 12.58 22.03 -5.43
N PHE A 515 12.90 20.91 -6.06
CA PHE A 515 13.07 19.64 -5.38
C PHE A 515 14.30 19.61 -4.48
N LYS A 516 15.39 20.24 -4.90
CA LYS A 516 16.58 20.41 -4.05
C LYS A 516 16.25 21.22 -2.79
N GLU A 517 15.55 22.35 -2.93
CA GLU A 517 15.12 23.15 -1.78
C GLU A 517 14.15 22.38 -0.88
N ALA A 518 13.28 21.55 -1.46
CA ALA A 518 12.36 20.71 -0.73
C ALA A 518 13.07 19.66 0.13
N LEU A 519 14.14 19.04 -0.37
CA LEU A 519 14.95 18.07 0.38
C LEU A 519 15.68 18.68 1.60
N GLU A 520 15.91 20.00 1.59
CA GLU A 520 16.55 20.73 2.68
C GLU A 520 15.54 21.38 3.64
N SER A 521 14.23 21.21 3.37
CA SER A 521 13.17 21.88 4.15
C SER A 521 12.82 21.11 5.42
N GLU A 522 12.63 21.84 6.52
CA GLU A 522 12.15 21.30 7.82
C GLU A 522 10.61 21.40 7.96
N VAL A 523 9.93 21.88 6.93
CA VAL A 523 8.46 22.00 6.88
C VAL A 523 7.95 21.36 5.60
N PRO A 524 6.65 21.00 5.53
CA PRO A 524 6.13 20.36 4.33
C PRO A 524 6.25 21.28 3.12
N VAL A 525 6.58 20.68 1.98
CA VAL A 525 6.73 21.37 0.69
C VAL A 525 5.82 20.74 -0.33
N LEU A 526 5.07 21.56 -1.06
CA LEU A 526 4.25 21.15 -2.19
C LEU A 526 4.88 21.66 -3.49
N ILE A 527 5.07 20.77 -4.46
CA ILE A 527 5.57 21.11 -5.80
C ILE A 527 4.48 20.77 -6.83
N ASP A 528 3.85 21.81 -7.39
CA ASP A 528 2.83 21.70 -8.43
C ASP A 528 3.52 21.61 -9.82
N CYS A 529 3.66 20.37 -10.33
CA CYS A 529 4.38 20.06 -11.56
C CYS A 529 3.41 20.02 -12.74
N ILE A 530 3.40 21.05 -13.58
CA ILE A 530 2.53 21.13 -14.74
C ILE A 530 3.06 20.27 -15.88
N ILE A 531 2.34 19.22 -16.24
CA ILE A 531 2.68 18.30 -17.33
C ILE A 531 1.62 18.32 -18.43
N ASN A 532 1.90 17.63 -19.55
CA ASN A 532 0.95 17.53 -20.65
C ASN A 532 -0.29 16.71 -20.27
N PHE A 533 -1.48 17.22 -20.59
CA PHE A 533 -2.76 16.56 -20.30
C PHE A 533 -2.99 15.28 -21.11
N ASP A 534 -2.28 15.06 -22.22
CA ASP A 534 -2.38 13.86 -23.05
C ASP A 534 -1.30 12.81 -22.76
N ASP A 535 -0.42 13.03 -21.78
CA ASP A 535 0.56 12.04 -21.36
C ASP A 535 -0.13 10.74 -20.94
N LYS A 536 0.41 9.61 -21.40
CA LYS A 536 -0.16 8.28 -21.16
C LYS A 536 0.83 7.36 -20.50
N VAL A 537 0.29 6.41 -19.74
CA VAL A 537 1.08 5.32 -19.15
C VAL A 537 1.25 4.21 -20.18
N TRP A 538 2.49 3.90 -20.48
CA TRP A 538 2.88 2.82 -21.38
C TRP A 538 3.93 1.90 -20.72
N PRO A 539 3.97 0.60 -21.06
CA PRO A 539 3.03 -0.17 -21.87
C PRO A 539 1.67 -0.35 -21.18
N MET A 540 0.68 -0.84 -21.95
CA MET A 540 -0.64 -1.16 -21.45
C MET A 540 -1.16 -2.47 -22.06
N VAL A 541 -1.95 -3.23 -21.28
CA VAL A 541 -2.76 -4.36 -21.78
C VAL A 541 -4.22 -3.92 -21.79
N ALA A 542 -4.91 -4.12 -22.91
CA ALA A 542 -6.33 -3.80 -23.01
C ALA A 542 -7.16 -4.70 -22.07
N PRO A 543 -8.29 -4.20 -21.54
CA PRO A 543 -9.15 -5.00 -20.66
C PRO A 543 -9.56 -6.33 -21.28
N GLY A 544 -9.39 -7.44 -20.54
CA GLY A 544 -9.75 -8.78 -20.98
C GLY A 544 -8.79 -9.43 -21.99
N GLU A 545 -7.74 -8.75 -22.40
CA GLU A 545 -6.70 -9.30 -23.28
C GLU A 545 -5.63 -10.06 -22.50
N ALA A 546 -4.86 -10.89 -23.22
CA ALA A 546 -3.70 -11.58 -22.65
C ALA A 546 -2.59 -10.57 -22.32
N ILE A 547 -1.81 -10.80 -21.25
CA ILE A 547 -0.68 -9.93 -20.90
C ILE A 547 0.38 -9.87 -22.01
N SER A 548 0.52 -10.92 -22.81
CA SER A 548 1.41 -10.95 -23.98
C SER A 548 1.02 -9.98 -25.08
N SER A 549 -0.24 -9.49 -25.11
CA SER A 549 -0.70 -8.46 -26.08
C SER A 549 -0.46 -7.03 -25.61
N SER A 550 0.45 -6.83 -24.67
CA SER A 550 0.89 -5.52 -24.19
C SER A 550 1.38 -4.63 -25.35
N PHE A 551 0.89 -3.39 -25.40
CA PHE A 551 1.18 -2.43 -26.46
C PHE A 551 1.64 -1.08 -25.92
N THR A 552 2.29 -0.29 -26.80
CA THR A 552 2.74 1.09 -26.55
C THR A 552 2.04 2.06 -27.49
N GLY A 553 2.28 3.36 -27.31
CA GLY A 553 1.82 4.38 -28.26
C GLY A 553 2.37 4.18 -29.69
N GLU A 554 3.61 3.70 -29.82
CA GLU A 554 4.20 3.37 -31.13
C GLU A 554 3.50 2.20 -31.82
N ASP A 555 3.12 1.17 -31.05
CA ASP A 555 2.40 0.03 -31.59
C ASP A 555 1.02 0.44 -32.13
N LEU A 556 0.34 1.39 -31.45
CA LEU A 556 -0.93 1.96 -31.92
C LEU A 556 -0.76 2.80 -33.19
N ALA A 557 0.27 3.63 -33.24
CA ALA A 557 0.55 4.45 -34.41
C ALA A 557 0.82 3.59 -35.66
N LYS A 558 1.55 2.50 -35.52
CA LYS A 558 1.79 1.53 -36.62
C LYS A 558 0.51 0.86 -37.11
N LYS A 559 -0.40 0.49 -36.18
CA LYS A 559 -1.70 -0.13 -36.55
C LYS A 559 -2.64 0.83 -37.26
N GLN A 560 -2.55 2.14 -37.05
CA GLN A 560 -3.37 3.15 -37.73
C GLN A 560 -2.86 3.48 -39.15
N GLN A 561 -1.59 3.15 -39.45
CA GLN A 561 -0.98 3.35 -40.75
C GLN A 561 -1.07 2.12 -41.67
N SER A 562 -1.42 0.96 -41.13
CA SER A 562 -1.66 -0.29 -41.87
C SER A 562 -3.14 -0.49 -42.17
#